data_e2b91650584f43cb165acc513a26f36b
#
_entry.id   e2b91650584f43cb165acc513a26f36b
#
_cell.length_a   1.000
_cell.length_b   1.000
_cell.length_c   1.000
_cell.angle_alpha   90.00
_cell.angle_beta   90.00
_cell.angle_gamma   90.00
#
_symmetry.space_group_name_H-M   'P 1'
#
loop_
_entity.id
_entity.type
_entity.pdbx_description
1 polymer ?
#
loop_
_entity_poly.entity_id
_entity_poly.type
_entity_poly.pdbx_seq_one_letter_code
_entity_poly.pdbx_strand_id
1 'polypeptide(L)'
;MVSMASQDDTNTNQELHAFVHGWVQGVGYRYFVVNNALALGLRGYARNLSDGGVEVLAQGTKPNLERLLALLQRGPAAAEVHEVRTLWGQPTEHLSGFHVRW
;
A
#
# COMPACT_ATOMS: atom_id res chain seq x y z
N MET A 1 -9.87 -7.57 -30.56
CA MET A 1 -9.88 -7.35 -29.99
C MET A 1 -9.47 -7.44 -29.10
N VAL A 2 -9.34 -7.51 -28.76
CA VAL A 2 -9.04 -7.78 -28.13
C VAL A 2 -8.27 -7.69 -27.20
N SER A 3 -7.71 -8.08 -26.72
CA SER A 3 -6.85 -8.04 -25.70
C SER A 3 -6.88 -6.84 -24.91
N MET A 4 -7.91 -6.21 -24.95
CA MET A 4 -8.10 -5.04 -24.18
C MET A 4 -7.91 -5.30 -22.74
N ALA A 5 -8.32 -6.44 -22.25
CA ALA A 5 -8.27 -6.71 -20.83
C ALA A 5 -6.86 -6.66 -20.29
N SER A 6 -5.90 -7.20 -21.03
CA SER A 6 -4.55 -7.22 -20.53
C SER A 6 -3.94 -5.85 -20.46
N GLN A 7 -4.39 -4.94 -21.31
CA GLN A 7 -3.89 -3.60 -21.28
C GLN A 7 -4.46 -2.81 -20.12
N ASP A 8 -5.68 -3.13 -19.76
CA ASP A 8 -6.36 -2.40 -18.71
C ASP A 8 -5.66 -2.51 -17.37
N ASP A 9 -5.05 -3.66 -17.08
CA ASP A 9 -4.42 -3.87 -15.79
C ASP A 9 -3.26 -2.92 -15.54
N THR A 10 -2.56 -2.45 -16.57
CA THR A 10 -1.43 -1.57 -16.37
C THR A 10 -1.83 -0.12 -16.23
N ASN A 11 -3.01 0.27 -16.74
CA ASN A 11 -3.42 1.67 -16.74
C ASN A 11 -4.60 1.96 -15.83
N THR A 12 -5.33 0.94 -15.45
CA THR A 12 -6.53 1.11 -14.65
C THR A 12 -6.15 1.34 -13.20
N ASN A 13 -6.77 2.33 -12.57
CA ASN A 13 -6.62 2.52 -11.14
C ASN A 13 -7.24 1.36 -10.40
N GLN A 14 -6.47 0.84 -9.45
CA GLN A 14 -6.90 -0.22 -8.57
C GLN A 14 -6.64 0.19 -7.14
N GLU A 15 -7.08 -0.64 -6.22
CA GLU A 15 -6.89 -0.36 -4.80
C GLU A 15 -6.32 -1.59 -4.13
N LEU A 16 -5.27 -1.38 -3.36
CA LEU A 16 -4.67 -2.38 -2.50
C LEU A 16 -4.95 -1.98 -1.05
N HIS A 17 -5.58 -2.87 -0.31
CA HIS A 17 -5.81 -2.66 1.11
C HIS A 17 -4.99 -3.71 1.85
N ALA A 18 -3.97 -3.27 2.58
CA ALA A 18 -3.02 -4.18 3.22
C ALA A 18 -3.06 -3.99 4.74
N PHE A 19 -2.91 -5.11 5.44
CA PHE A 19 -2.83 -5.14 6.90
C PHE A 19 -1.51 -5.82 7.25
N VAL A 20 -0.60 -5.06 7.84
CA VAL A 20 0.76 -5.49 8.11
C VAL A 20 0.91 -5.78 9.60
N HIS A 21 1.41 -6.96 9.94
CA HIS A 21 1.61 -7.34 11.33
C HIS A 21 3.06 -7.78 11.55
N GLY A 22 3.53 -7.57 12.77
CA GLY A 22 4.90 -7.84 13.18
C GLY A 22 5.38 -6.72 14.08
N TRP A 23 6.66 -6.45 14.05
CA TRP A 23 7.27 -5.35 14.79
C TRP A 23 7.28 -4.13 13.87
N VAL A 24 6.14 -3.45 13.77
CA VAL A 24 5.95 -2.43 12.73
C VAL A 24 5.54 -1.06 13.27
N GLN A 25 5.14 -0.97 14.55
CA GLN A 25 4.82 0.34 15.14
C GLN A 25 6.03 0.86 15.92
N GLY A 26 6.23 2.19 15.88
CA GLY A 26 7.31 2.81 16.59
C GLY A 26 8.68 2.65 15.95
N VAL A 27 8.74 2.18 14.71
CA VAL A 27 9.98 1.92 13.99
C VAL A 27 10.05 2.66 12.65
N GLY A 28 9.17 3.67 12.48
CA GLY A 28 9.17 4.46 11.25
C GLY A 28 8.46 3.80 10.07
N TYR A 29 7.65 2.78 10.32
CA TYR A 29 7.04 2.01 9.24
C TYR A 29 6.06 2.86 8.41
N ARG A 30 5.20 3.66 9.07
CA ARG A 30 4.23 4.48 8.34
C ARG A 30 4.92 5.49 7.42
N TYR A 31 5.99 6.13 7.89
CA TYR A 31 6.72 7.10 7.07
C TYR A 31 7.46 6.41 5.93
N PHE A 32 7.99 5.21 6.17
CA PHE A 32 8.56 4.40 5.11
C PHE A 32 7.53 4.13 4.00
N VAL A 33 6.31 3.77 4.39
CA VAL A 33 5.23 3.52 3.44
C VAL A 33 4.90 4.79 2.66
N VAL A 34 4.70 5.91 3.37
CA VAL A 34 4.33 7.16 2.72
C VAL A 34 5.39 7.60 1.73
N ASN A 35 6.65 7.56 2.11
CA ASN A 35 7.74 8.00 1.23
C ASN A 35 7.81 7.15 -0.04
N ASN A 36 7.68 5.84 0.11
CA ASN A 36 7.73 4.96 -1.05
C ASN A 36 6.48 5.08 -1.92
N ALA A 37 5.32 5.22 -1.30
CA ALA A 37 4.07 5.38 -2.05
C ALA A 37 4.08 6.67 -2.86
N LEU A 38 4.57 7.77 -2.29
CA LEU A 38 4.68 9.02 -3.01
C LEU A 38 5.63 8.90 -4.20
N ALA A 39 6.76 8.22 -4.01
CA ALA A 39 7.71 8.01 -5.10
C ALA A 39 7.10 7.18 -6.24
N LEU A 40 6.16 6.32 -5.92
CA LEU A 40 5.46 5.49 -6.90
C LEU A 40 4.22 6.17 -7.48
N GLY A 41 3.93 7.41 -7.07
CA GLY A 41 2.76 8.12 -7.56
C GLY A 41 1.44 7.57 -7.05
N LEU A 42 1.46 6.86 -5.93
CA LEU A 42 0.25 6.28 -5.36
C LEU A 42 -0.46 7.27 -4.45
N ARG A 43 -1.73 7.03 -4.21
CA ARG A 43 -2.57 7.84 -3.33
C ARG A 43 -3.11 6.94 -2.23
N GLY A 44 -3.27 7.49 -1.04
CA GLY A 44 -3.81 6.71 0.06
C GLY A 44 -3.30 7.12 1.42
N TYR A 45 -3.18 6.16 2.32
CA TYR A 45 -2.74 6.44 3.68
C TYR A 45 -2.13 5.20 4.34
N ALA A 46 -1.40 5.45 5.42
CA ALA A 46 -0.92 4.42 6.33
C ALA A 46 -1.33 4.80 7.74
N ARG A 47 -1.86 3.85 8.50
CA ARG A 47 -2.42 4.09 9.82
C ARG A 47 -2.05 2.96 10.77
N ASN A 48 -1.67 3.32 12.01
CA ASN A 48 -1.48 2.31 13.05
C ASN A 48 -2.83 1.75 13.49
N LEU A 49 -2.86 0.46 13.74
CA LEU A 49 -4.03 -0.22 14.27
C LEU A 49 -3.84 -0.47 15.75
N SER A 50 -4.95 -0.65 16.46
CA SER A 50 -4.90 -0.89 17.90
C SER A 50 -4.29 -2.23 18.26
N ASP A 51 -4.23 -3.16 17.33
CA ASP A 51 -3.67 -4.49 17.57
C ASP A 51 -2.15 -4.55 17.33
N GLY A 52 -1.51 -3.41 17.09
CA GLY A 52 -0.08 -3.36 16.85
C GLY A 52 0.30 -3.38 15.38
N GLY A 53 -0.64 -3.57 14.48
CA GLY A 53 -0.39 -3.60 13.05
C GLY A 53 -0.43 -2.22 12.40
N VAL A 54 -0.22 -2.22 11.09
CA VAL A 54 -0.34 -1.01 10.27
C VAL A 54 -1.27 -1.33 9.10
N GLU A 55 -2.24 -0.45 8.89
CA GLU A 55 -3.14 -0.53 7.76
C GLU A 55 -2.65 0.39 6.67
N VAL A 56 -2.64 -0.11 5.43
CA VAL A 56 -2.24 0.67 4.25
C VAL A 56 -3.35 0.58 3.22
N LEU A 57 -3.87 1.72 2.79
CA LEU A 57 -4.79 1.78 1.66
C LEU A 57 -4.11 2.57 0.57
N ALA A 58 -3.94 1.95 -0.60
CA ALA A 58 -3.19 2.55 -1.69
C ALA A 58 -3.94 2.41 -3.00
N GLN A 59 -3.94 3.47 -3.78
CA GLN A 59 -4.59 3.52 -5.07
C GLN A 59 -3.59 3.89 -6.15
N GLY A 60 -3.69 3.25 -7.29
CA GLY A 60 -2.84 3.51 -8.44
C GLY A 60 -2.90 2.36 -9.42
N THR A 61 -1.91 2.28 -10.30
CA THR A 61 -1.84 1.18 -11.26
C THR A 61 -1.35 -0.08 -10.57
N LYS A 62 -1.76 -1.22 -11.08
CA LYS A 62 -1.40 -2.48 -10.45
C LYS A 62 0.11 -2.71 -10.35
N PRO A 63 0.91 -2.42 -11.39
CA PRO A 63 2.37 -2.60 -11.25
C PRO A 63 2.96 -1.77 -10.10
N ASN A 64 2.50 -0.54 -9.92
CA ASN A 64 3.00 0.28 -8.83
C ASN A 64 2.52 -0.20 -7.48
N LEU A 65 1.28 -0.69 -7.41
CA LEU A 65 0.77 -1.28 -6.18
C LEU A 65 1.54 -2.55 -5.81
N GLU A 66 1.92 -3.35 -6.80
CA GLU A 66 2.73 -4.55 -6.55
C GLU A 66 4.12 -4.19 -6.06
N ARG A 67 4.70 -3.12 -6.57
CA ARG A 67 5.98 -2.62 -6.06
C ARG A 67 5.86 -2.18 -4.61
N LEU A 68 4.77 -1.47 -4.29
CA LEU A 68 4.54 -1.09 -2.90
C LEU A 68 4.39 -2.32 -2.01
N LEU A 69 3.64 -3.32 -2.47
CA LEU A 69 3.45 -4.54 -1.68
C LEU A 69 4.77 -5.21 -1.36
N ALA A 70 5.68 -5.29 -2.32
CA ALA A 70 7.01 -5.86 -2.07
C ALA A 70 7.76 -5.07 -0.99
N LEU A 71 7.62 -3.74 -1.00
CA LEU A 71 8.25 -2.90 0.02
C LEU A 71 7.59 -3.10 1.38
N LEU A 72 6.26 -3.26 1.42
CA LEU A 72 5.56 -3.52 2.68
C LEU A 72 6.04 -4.81 3.33
N GLN A 73 6.28 -5.83 2.51
CA GLN A 73 6.71 -7.13 3.01
C GLN A 73 8.12 -7.07 3.58
N ARG A 74 8.97 -6.21 3.04
CA ARG A 74 10.33 -6.04 3.53
C ARG A 74 10.40 -5.10 4.71
N GLY A 75 9.72 -3.94 4.62
CA GLY A 75 9.74 -2.91 5.64
C GLY A 75 11.09 -2.20 5.74
N PRO A 76 11.17 -1.16 6.60
CA PRO A 76 12.43 -0.49 6.88
C PRO A 76 13.31 -1.35 7.77
N ALA A 77 14.58 -0.95 7.93
CA ALA A 77 15.58 -1.76 8.61
C ALA A 77 15.20 -2.11 10.05
N ALA A 78 14.54 -1.18 10.75
CA ALA A 78 14.20 -1.40 12.15
C ALA A 78 12.91 -2.20 12.35
N ALA A 79 12.21 -2.52 11.28
CA ALA A 79 10.97 -3.26 11.37
C ALA A 79 11.20 -4.75 11.17
N GLU A 80 10.24 -5.53 11.64
CA GLU A 80 10.21 -6.96 11.36
C GLU A 80 8.78 -7.30 10.94
N VAL A 81 8.61 -7.64 9.67
CA VAL A 81 7.29 -7.93 9.11
C VAL A 81 7.05 -9.43 9.18
N HIS A 82 6.00 -9.84 9.86
CA HIS A 82 5.65 -11.25 10.00
C HIS A 82 4.59 -11.66 9.00
N GLU A 83 3.67 -10.77 8.67
CA GLU A 83 2.54 -11.11 7.81
C GLU A 83 2.02 -9.85 7.15
N VAL A 84 1.64 -9.96 5.88
CA VAL A 84 0.92 -8.92 5.16
C VAL A 84 -0.31 -9.57 4.53
N ARG A 85 -1.49 -9.15 4.96
CA ARG A 85 -2.75 -9.58 4.37
C ARG A 85 -3.21 -8.52 3.40
N THR A 86 -3.74 -8.93 2.27
CA THR A 86 -4.13 -7.99 1.22
C THR A 86 -5.52 -8.27 0.71
N LEU A 87 -6.20 -7.18 0.37
CA LEU A 87 -7.45 -7.21 -0.39
C LEU A 87 -7.25 -6.30 -1.59
N TRP A 88 -7.58 -6.80 -2.76
CA TRP A 88 -7.48 -6.04 -4.00
C TRP A 88 -8.88 -5.71 -4.49
N GLY A 89 -9.05 -4.53 -5.05
CA GLY A 89 -10.35 -4.14 -5.57
C GLY A 89 -10.29 -2.86 -6.38
N GLN A 90 -11.47 -2.35 -6.65
CA GLN A 90 -11.64 -1.08 -7.34
C GLN A 90 -11.77 0.02 -6.31
N PRO A 91 -11.20 1.21 -6.57
CA PRO A 91 -11.40 2.32 -5.65
C PRO A 91 -12.88 2.70 -5.58
N THR A 92 -13.38 2.86 -4.37
CA THR A 92 -14.75 3.33 -4.16
C THR A 92 -14.81 4.82 -3.97
N GLU A 93 -13.70 5.45 -3.63
CA GLU A 93 -13.58 6.89 -3.59
C GLU A 93 -12.16 7.26 -4.00
N HIS A 94 -12.01 8.47 -4.53
CA HIS A 94 -10.70 8.94 -4.97
C HIS A 94 -10.01 9.65 -3.84
N LEU A 95 -8.84 9.12 -3.44
CA LEU A 95 -8.01 9.74 -2.44
C LEU A 95 -6.97 10.62 -3.13
N SER A 96 -6.50 11.65 -2.45
CA SER A 96 -5.47 12.51 -2.99
C SER A 96 -4.29 12.55 -2.03
N GLY A 97 -3.07 12.54 -2.61
CA GLY A 97 -1.87 12.49 -1.82
C GLY A 97 -1.69 11.14 -1.13
N PHE A 98 -0.63 11.04 -0.34
CA PHE A 98 -0.41 9.86 0.49
C PHE A 98 0.03 10.35 1.86
N HIS A 99 -0.69 9.95 2.89
CA HIS A 99 -0.55 10.56 4.22
C HIS A 99 -0.44 9.52 5.32
N VAL A 100 0.22 9.92 6.40
CA VAL A 100 0.07 9.21 7.67
C VAL A 100 -1.28 9.59 8.24
N ARG A 101 -2.05 8.61 8.66
CA ARG A 101 -3.34 8.84 9.28
C ARG A 101 -3.26 8.39 10.74
N TRP A 102 -3.82 9.22 11.61
CA TRP A 102 -3.84 8.97 13.05
C TRP A 102 -5.18 8.43 13.50
#